data_9cf020af63761f97fb14ba09cf6ea69d
#
_entry.id   9cf020af63761f97fb14ba09cf6ea69d
#
_cell.length_a   1.000
_cell.length_b   1.000
_cell.length_c   1.000
_cell.angle_alpha   90.00
_cell.angle_beta   90.00
_cell.angle_gamma   90.00
#
_symmetry.space_group_name_H-M   'P 1'
#
loop_
_entity.id
_entity.type
_entity.pdbx_description
1 polymer ?
#
loop_
_entity_poly.entity_id
_entity_poly.type
_entity_poly.pdbx_seq_one_letter_code
_entity_poly.pdbx_strand_id
1 'polypeptide(L)'
;TAEVMKIAADGALTLTDTVQHSGHGPRPEQDGSHIHYTDLTPDNRLAVIDLGSDKVYVYNVSDAGQLSEQSLLTMEAGFGPRHLVFSPDGQYAFLAGELSSQIASLKYDAQTGAFTQLGIVKTIPADYTAHNGAAAIRLSHDGHFLYVSNRGYNTLAVFAVTADGHLTLIQQISTEGD
;
A
#
# COMPACT_ATOMS: atom_id res chain seq x y z
N THR A 1 6.36 12.84 -7.10
CA THR A 1 5.16 13.30 -7.85
C THR A 1 4.29 12.12 -8.26
N ALA A 2 2.97 12.34 -8.36
CA ALA A 2 2.03 11.49 -9.10
C ALA A 2 1.42 12.32 -10.22
N GLU A 3 1.23 11.71 -11.39
CA GLU A 3 0.74 12.37 -12.60
C GLU A 3 -0.49 11.64 -13.14
N VAL A 4 -1.45 12.40 -13.64
CA VAL A 4 -2.65 11.87 -14.31
C VAL A 4 -2.52 12.13 -15.80
N MET A 5 -2.66 11.07 -16.59
CA MET A 5 -2.61 11.12 -18.05
C MET A 5 -3.96 10.71 -18.63
N LYS A 6 -4.51 11.54 -19.50
CA LYS A 6 -5.67 11.17 -20.34
C LYS A 6 -5.18 10.32 -21.50
N ILE A 7 -5.86 9.21 -21.75
CA ILE A 7 -5.58 8.32 -22.87
C ILE A 7 -6.57 8.65 -24.01
N ALA A 8 -6.07 9.06 -25.17
CA ALA A 8 -6.87 9.28 -26.36
C ALA A 8 -7.22 7.95 -27.05
N ALA A 9 -8.17 7.98 -27.99
CA ALA A 9 -8.60 6.79 -28.72
C ALA A 9 -7.49 6.10 -29.54
N ASP A 10 -6.48 6.86 -29.96
CA ASP A 10 -5.29 6.38 -30.67
C ASP A 10 -4.16 5.93 -29.73
N GLY A 11 -4.38 5.98 -28.41
CA GLY A 11 -3.39 5.63 -27.38
C GLY A 11 -2.44 6.75 -26.97
N ALA A 12 -2.59 7.95 -27.53
CA ALA A 12 -1.77 9.10 -27.13
C ALA A 12 -2.08 9.53 -25.70
N LEU A 13 -1.02 9.92 -24.94
CA LEU A 13 -1.13 10.37 -23.55
C LEU A 13 -1.02 11.89 -23.48
N THR A 14 -1.89 12.50 -22.69
CA THR A 14 -1.85 13.94 -22.41
C THR A 14 -1.89 14.14 -20.89
N LEU A 15 -0.90 14.83 -20.33
CA LEU A 15 -0.87 15.20 -18.91
C LEU A 15 -2.05 16.11 -18.59
N THR A 16 -2.83 15.74 -17.58
CA THR A 16 -3.99 16.51 -17.13
C THR A 16 -3.80 17.12 -15.75
N ASP A 17 -3.02 16.45 -14.88
CA ASP A 17 -2.70 16.96 -13.55
C ASP A 17 -1.41 16.36 -12.99
N THR A 18 -0.84 17.05 -12.01
CA THR A 18 0.36 16.62 -11.27
C THR A 18 0.21 17.03 -9.82
N VAL A 19 0.37 16.07 -8.90
CA VAL A 19 0.50 16.37 -7.46
C VAL A 19 1.90 16.06 -6.98
N GLN A 20 2.45 16.94 -6.17
CA GLN A 20 3.76 16.77 -5.55
C GLN A 20 3.58 16.68 -4.04
N HIS A 21 4.03 15.55 -3.47
CA HIS A 21 4.07 15.37 -2.03
C HIS A 21 5.36 15.93 -1.44
N SER A 22 5.32 16.21 -0.16
CA SER A 22 6.45 16.62 0.65
C SER A 22 6.45 15.89 1.99
N GLY A 23 7.58 15.90 2.65
CA GLY A 23 7.76 15.23 3.93
C GLY A 23 8.96 14.28 3.88
N HIS A 24 9.29 13.74 5.02
CA HIS A 24 10.37 12.76 5.20
C HIS A 24 10.05 11.87 6.40
N GLY A 25 10.75 10.77 6.55
CA GLY A 25 10.68 9.87 7.70
C GLY A 25 12.02 9.70 8.39
N PRO A 26 12.09 8.82 9.40
CA PRO A 26 13.30 8.65 10.22
C PRO A 26 14.38 7.76 9.58
N ARG A 27 14.07 7.08 8.48
CA ARG A 27 15.00 6.14 7.83
C ARG A 27 15.78 6.80 6.71
N PRO A 28 17.00 6.31 6.38
CA PRO A 28 17.78 6.84 5.25
C PRO A 28 17.02 6.83 3.92
N GLU A 29 16.17 5.82 3.71
CA GLU A 29 15.32 5.65 2.52
C GLU A 29 14.15 6.64 2.48
N GLN A 30 13.98 7.46 3.51
CA GLN A 30 12.91 8.44 3.68
C GLN A 30 13.47 9.87 3.75
N ASP A 31 14.52 10.17 3.01
CA ASP A 31 15.15 11.51 2.93
C ASP A 31 14.24 12.56 2.27
N GLY A 32 13.12 12.14 1.69
CA GLY A 32 12.10 12.96 1.06
C GLY A 32 10.84 12.14 0.76
N SER A 33 9.87 12.77 0.10
CA SER A 33 8.70 12.06 -0.44
C SER A 33 9.13 11.10 -1.56
N HIS A 34 8.75 9.84 -1.46
CA HIS A 34 8.98 8.78 -2.44
C HIS A 34 7.67 8.05 -2.71
N ILE A 35 6.86 8.57 -3.65
CA ILE A 35 5.64 7.89 -4.09
C ILE A 35 6.04 6.57 -4.73
N HIS A 36 5.57 5.47 -4.15
CA HIS A 36 5.95 4.12 -4.57
C HIS A 36 4.85 3.42 -5.37
N TYR A 37 3.60 3.74 -5.10
CA TYR A 37 2.48 3.03 -5.70
C TYR A 37 1.25 3.92 -5.83
N THR A 38 0.48 3.71 -6.88
CA THR A 38 -0.84 4.29 -7.08
C THR A 38 -1.81 3.22 -7.53
N ASP A 39 -3.03 3.26 -7.04
CA ASP A 39 -4.11 2.35 -7.45
C ASP A 39 -5.48 3.01 -7.27
N LEU A 40 -6.48 2.50 -7.96
CA LEU A 40 -7.85 2.95 -7.75
C LEU A 40 -8.45 2.29 -6.52
N THR A 41 -9.17 3.08 -5.74
CA THR A 41 -10.03 2.57 -4.68
C THR A 41 -11.28 1.92 -5.28
N PRO A 42 -12.03 1.07 -4.53
CA PRO A 42 -13.25 0.41 -5.02
C PRO A 42 -14.33 1.38 -5.53
N ASP A 43 -14.33 2.62 -5.09
CA ASP A 43 -15.24 3.70 -5.48
C ASP A 43 -14.60 4.71 -6.47
N ASN A 44 -13.53 4.29 -7.17
CA ASN A 44 -12.83 5.03 -8.23
C ASN A 44 -12.14 6.34 -7.80
N ARG A 45 -11.74 6.47 -6.53
CA ARG A 45 -10.76 7.46 -6.13
C ARG A 45 -9.34 6.93 -6.40
N LEU A 46 -8.34 7.79 -6.34
CA LEU A 46 -6.95 7.43 -6.49
C LEU A 46 -6.27 7.38 -5.12
N ALA A 47 -5.79 6.19 -4.73
CA ALA A 47 -4.87 6.05 -3.60
C ALA A 47 -3.43 6.24 -4.07
N VAL A 48 -2.67 7.07 -3.37
CA VAL A 48 -1.25 7.38 -3.66
C VAL A 48 -0.44 7.07 -2.41
N ILE A 49 0.45 6.10 -2.52
CA ILE A 49 1.23 5.55 -1.42
C ILE A 49 2.63 6.18 -1.43
N ASP A 50 2.96 6.93 -0.38
CA ASP A 50 4.24 7.62 -0.25
C ASP A 50 5.10 6.98 0.85
N LEU A 51 6.04 6.16 0.42
CA LEU A 51 6.99 5.46 1.28
C LEU A 51 7.85 6.44 2.10
N GLY A 52 8.27 7.53 1.47
CA GLY A 52 9.22 8.45 2.07
C GLY A 52 8.62 9.32 3.18
N SER A 53 7.33 9.57 3.16
CA SER A 53 6.64 10.40 4.17
C SER A 53 5.72 9.63 5.12
N ASP A 54 5.70 8.27 5.03
CA ASP A 54 4.82 7.40 5.81
C ASP A 54 3.33 7.72 5.64
N LYS A 55 2.90 8.02 4.40
CA LYS A 55 1.54 8.49 4.13
C LYS A 55 0.84 7.73 3.01
N VAL A 56 -0.47 7.66 3.11
CA VAL A 56 -1.38 7.24 2.05
C VAL A 56 -2.37 8.36 1.80
N TYR A 57 -2.28 8.99 0.64
CA TYR A 57 -3.21 10.02 0.19
C TYR A 57 -4.33 9.39 -0.63
N VAL A 58 -5.53 9.92 -0.50
CA VAL A 58 -6.67 9.57 -1.36
C VAL A 58 -7.16 10.83 -2.06
N TYR A 59 -7.29 10.75 -3.38
CA TYR A 59 -7.75 11.85 -4.23
C TYR A 59 -9.05 11.49 -4.93
N ASN A 60 -9.96 12.45 -5.02
CA ASN A 60 -11.01 12.40 -6.03
C ASN A 60 -10.38 12.70 -7.38
N VAL A 61 -10.86 12.01 -8.42
CA VAL A 61 -10.45 12.22 -9.81
C VAL A 61 -11.66 12.74 -10.58
N SER A 62 -11.57 13.94 -11.14
CA SER A 62 -12.64 14.51 -11.97
C SER A 62 -12.64 13.90 -13.37
N ASP A 63 -13.74 14.08 -14.13
CA ASP A 63 -13.82 13.67 -15.55
C ASP A 63 -12.75 14.34 -16.44
N ALA A 64 -12.25 15.49 -16.01
CA ALA A 64 -11.14 16.20 -16.68
C ALA A 64 -9.75 15.64 -16.29
N GLY A 65 -9.68 14.67 -15.38
CA GLY A 65 -8.43 14.13 -14.85
C GLY A 65 -7.73 15.02 -13.84
N GLN A 66 -8.48 15.91 -13.15
CA GLN A 66 -7.93 16.75 -12.09
C GLN A 66 -8.07 16.05 -10.74
N LEU A 67 -7.06 16.17 -9.90
CA LEU A 67 -6.99 15.58 -8.57
C LEU A 67 -7.39 16.61 -7.50
N SER A 68 -8.18 16.17 -6.52
CA SER A 68 -8.43 16.92 -5.28
C SER A 68 -8.29 16.00 -4.09
N GLU A 69 -7.47 16.37 -3.11
CA GLU A 69 -7.23 15.57 -1.91
C GLU A 69 -8.54 15.38 -1.15
N GLN A 70 -8.86 14.14 -0.84
CA GLN A 70 -10.08 13.73 -0.14
C GLN A 70 -9.78 13.31 1.29
N SER A 71 -8.75 12.48 1.49
CA SER A 71 -8.35 12.00 2.81
C SER A 71 -6.86 11.68 2.87
N LEU A 72 -6.36 11.56 4.09
CA LEU A 72 -4.96 11.26 4.38
C LEU A 72 -4.87 10.29 5.54
N LEU A 73 -4.14 9.17 5.34
CA LEU A 73 -3.70 8.28 6.42
C LEU A 73 -2.21 8.51 6.66
N THR A 74 -1.82 8.72 7.93
CA THR A 74 -0.42 8.76 8.34
C THR A 74 -0.11 7.49 9.13
N MET A 75 0.91 6.76 8.70
CA MET A 75 1.42 5.56 9.36
C MET A 75 2.42 5.93 10.46
N GLU A 76 2.78 4.96 11.31
CA GLU A 76 3.91 5.12 12.22
C GLU A 76 5.19 5.50 11.48
N ALA A 77 5.98 6.36 12.09
CA ALA A 77 7.26 6.81 11.53
C ALA A 77 8.20 5.63 11.24
N GLY A 78 8.67 5.51 10.01
CA GLY A 78 9.52 4.41 9.55
C GLY A 78 8.76 3.17 9.09
N PHE A 79 7.44 3.23 8.94
CA PHE A 79 6.65 2.13 8.37
C PHE A 79 7.04 1.88 6.90
N GLY A 80 7.23 2.95 6.11
CA GLY A 80 7.58 2.88 4.70
C GLY A 80 6.51 2.20 3.86
N PRO A 81 5.29 2.78 3.72
CA PRO A 81 4.21 2.17 2.95
C PRO A 81 4.59 2.02 1.48
N ARG A 82 4.32 0.85 0.90
CA ARG A 82 4.82 0.48 -0.42
C ARG A 82 3.71 0.15 -1.42
N HIS A 83 2.97 -0.92 -1.21
CA HIS A 83 1.86 -1.39 -2.04
C HIS A 83 0.62 -1.62 -1.20
N LEU A 84 -0.56 -1.44 -1.81
CA LEU A 84 -1.86 -1.62 -1.22
C LEU A 84 -2.67 -2.62 -2.06
N VAL A 85 -3.50 -3.44 -1.42
CA VAL A 85 -4.53 -4.25 -2.09
C VAL A 85 -5.84 -4.16 -1.32
N PHE A 86 -6.97 -4.18 -2.03
CA PHE A 86 -8.31 -4.16 -1.43
C PHE A 86 -8.89 -5.57 -1.35
N SER A 87 -9.74 -5.80 -0.34
CA SER A 87 -10.62 -6.98 -0.29
C SER A 87 -11.63 -6.95 -1.44
N PRO A 88 -12.16 -8.12 -1.88
CA PRO A 88 -13.10 -8.17 -3.01
C PRO A 88 -14.37 -7.37 -2.79
N ASP A 89 -14.81 -7.19 -1.54
CA ASP A 89 -15.97 -6.38 -1.16
C ASP A 89 -15.65 -4.89 -0.98
N GLY A 90 -14.36 -4.52 -1.10
CA GLY A 90 -13.88 -3.14 -0.96
C GLY A 90 -13.92 -2.56 0.44
N GLN A 91 -14.28 -3.34 1.47
CA GLN A 91 -14.40 -2.85 2.84
C GLN A 91 -13.07 -2.77 3.58
N TYR A 92 -12.11 -3.61 3.18
CA TYR A 92 -10.79 -3.69 3.81
C TYR A 92 -9.68 -3.47 2.77
N ALA A 93 -8.54 -3.01 3.27
CA ALA A 93 -7.32 -2.92 2.50
C ALA A 93 -6.13 -3.40 3.33
N PHE A 94 -5.09 -3.88 2.64
CA PHE A 94 -3.87 -4.37 3.26
C PHE A 94 -2.69 -3.60 2.68
N LEU A 95 -1.96 -2.91 3.54
CA LEU A 95 -0.86 -2.02 3.19
C LEU A 95 0.47 -2.63 3.61
N ALA A 96 1.34 -2.88 2.65
CA ALA A 96 2.70 -3.36 2.92
C ALA A 96 3.60 -2.21 3.37
N GLY A 97 4.24 -2.37 4.53
CA GLY A 97 5.31 -1.53 5.04
C GLY A 97 6.67 -2.14 4.66
N GLU A 98 7.31 -1.61 3.65
CA GLU A 98 8.61 -2.11 3.16
C GLU A 98 9.67 -2.02 4.24
N LEU A 99 9.82 -0.84 4.83
CA LEU A 99 10.92 -0.55 5.74
C LEU A 99 10.72 -1.18 7.12
N SER A 100 9.48 -1.39 7.53
CA SER A 100 9.12 -2.00 8.82
C SER A 100 8.95 -3.52 8.77
N SER A 101 8.90 -4.12 7.56
CA SER A 101 8.56 -5.55 7.35
C SER A 101 7.24 -5.93 8.03
N GLN A 102 6.21 -5.13 7.77
CA GLN A 102 4.90 -5.27 8.39
C GLN A 102 3.79 -5.16 7.34
N ILE A 103 2.59 -5.62 7.72
CA ILE A 103 1.35 -5.35 7.00
C ILE A 103 0.38 -4.68 7.96
N ALA A 104 -0.17 -3.55 7.53
CA ALA A 104 -1.29 -2.92 8.20
C ALA A 104 -2.60 -3.38 7.56
N SER A 105 -3.52 -3.86 8.40
CA SER A 105 -4.92 -4.06 8.04
C SER A 105 -5.67 -2.76 8.23
N LEU A 106 -6.41 -2.34 7.21
CA LEU A 106 -7.12 -1.07 7.16
C LEU A 106 -8.60 -1.33 6.85
N LYS A 107 -9.50 -0.62 7.50
CA LYS A 107 -10.88 -0.48 7.07
C LYS A 107 -10.98 0.71 6.13
N TYR A 108 -11.67 0.55 5.02
CA TYR A 108 -11.92 1.62 4.05
C TYR A 108 -13.38 2.09 4.14
N ASP A 109 -13.59 3.39 4.20
CA ASP A 109 -14.90 4.02 4.13
C ASP A 109 -15.09 4.67 2.75
N ALA A 110 -15.87 4.05 1.89
CA ALA A 110 -16.14 4.54 0.54
C ALA A 110 -16.94 5.86 0.51
N GLN A 111 -17.63 6.24 1.60
CA GLN A 111 -18.33 7.53 1.64
C GLN A 111 -17.36 8.70 1.80
N THR A 112 -16.35 8.52 2.63
CA THR A 112 -15.38 9.58 2.97
C THR A 112 -14.03 9.41 2.29
N GLY A 113 -13.74 8.22 1.72
CA GLY A 113 -12.42 7.87 1.17
C GLY A 113 -11.36 7.62 2.27
N ALA A 114 -11.77 7.55 3.53
CA ALA A 114 -10.84 7.45 4.65
C ALA A 114 -10.45 6.00 4.97
N PHE A 115 -9.21 5.83 5.40
CA PHE A 115 -8.72 4.58 5.99
C PHE A 115 -8.66 4.67 7.51
N THR A 116 -9.04 3.58 8.18
CA THR A 116 -8.86 3.39 9.63
C THR A 116 -8.03 2.13 9.86
N GLN A 117 -6.90 2.25 10.57
CA GLN A 117 -6.05 1.12 10.90
C GLN A 117 -6.73 0.20 11.92
N LEU A 118 -6.82 -1.10 11.60
CA LEU A 118 -7.37 -2.15 12.47
C LEU A 118 -6.28 -2.87 13.26
N GLY A 119 -5.12 -3.11 12.64
CA GLY A 119 -4.02 -3.82 13.26
C GLY A 119 -2.78 -3.86 12.36
N ILE A 120 -1.68 -4.32 12.95
CA ILE A 120 -0.40 -4.51 12.25
C ILE A 120 0.13 -5.91 12.59
N VAL A 121 0.67 -6.61 11.59
CA VAL A 121 1.36 -7.89 11.73
C VAL A 121 2.72 -7.86 11.07
N LYS A 122 3.69 -8.65 11.56
CA LYS A 122 5.01 -8.79 10.95
C LYS A 122 5.00 -9.81 9.81
N THR A 123 5.82 -9.56 8.78
CA THR A 123 6.03 -10.47 7.64
C THR A 123 7.22 -11.39 7.82
N ILE A 124 8.01 -11.17 8.85
CA ILE A 124 9.23 -11.92 9.21
C ILE A 124 9.18 -12.30 10.69
N PRO A 125 9.94 -13.32 11.15
CA PRO A 125 10.05 -13.67 12.56
C PRO A 125 10.56 -12.51 13.42
N ALA A 126 10.11 -12.44 14.66
CA ALA A 126 10.45 -11.35 15.58
C ALA A 126 11.95 -11.30 15.95
N ASP A 127 12.63 -12.44 15.88
CA ASP A 127 14.06 -12.63 16.15
C ASP A 127 14.96 -12.42 14.93
N TYR A 128 14.39 -12.19 13.74
CA TYR A 128 15.18 -11.84 12.56
C TYR A 128 15.61 -10.38 12.62
N THR A 129 16.91 -10.14 12.67
CA THR A 129 17.50 -8.79 12.86
C THR A 129 18.29 -8.27 11.66
N ALA A 130 18.51 -9.10 10.64
CA ALA A 130 19.16 -8.64 9.42
C ALA A 130 18.23 -7.77 8.57
N HIS A 131 18.80 -7.12 7.57
CA HIS A 131 18.01 -6.29 6.64
C HIS A 131 16.92 -7.11 5.94
N ASN A 132 15.71 -6.55 5.90
CA ASN A 132 14.60 -7.09 5.12
C ASN A 132 13.71 -5.96 4.63
N GLY A 133 13.18 -6.10 3.42
CA GLY A 133 12.15 -5.23 2.87
C GLY A 133 10.95 -6.04 2.42
N ALA A 134 9.78 -5.83 3.03
CA ALA A 134 8.54 -6.36 2.47
C ALA A 134 8.28 -5.70 1.11
N ALA A 135 7.84 -6.48 0.11
CA ALA A 135 7.78 -5.98 -1.25
C ALA A 135 6.39 -6.12 -1.89
N ALA A 136 6.19 -7.15 -2.71
CA ALA A 136 4.90 -7.34 -3.35
C ALA A 136 3.87 -7.85 -2.35
N ILE A 137 2.64 -7.39 -2.51
CA ILE A 137 1.47 -7.86 -1.79
C ILE A 137 0.40 -8.27 -2.79
N ARG A 138 -0.26 -9.41 -2.55
CA ARG A 138 -1.36 -9.90 -3.36
C ARG A 138 -2.38 -10.59 -2.48
N LEU A 139 -3.64 -10.41 -2.81
CA LEU A 139 -4.76 -11.12 -2.19
C LEU A 139 -5.21 -12.25 -3.12
N SER A 140 -5.63 -13.40 -2.57
CA SER A 140 -6.30 -14.44 -3.34
C SER A 140 -7.62 -13.90 -3.90
N HIS A 141 -8.09 -14.46 -5.02
CA HIS A 141 -9.30 -14.00 -5.69
C HIS A 141 -10.56 -14.07 -4.80
N ASP A 142 -10.60 -15.03 -3.91
CA ASP A 142 -11.67 -15.22 -2.92
C ASP A 142 -11.52 -14.35 -1.65
N GLY A 143 -10.40 -13.61 -1.54
CA GLY A 143 -10.12 -12.73 -0.41
C GLY A 143 -9.67 -13.43 0.88
N HIS A 144 -9.50 -14.76 0.88
CA HIS A 144 -9.19 -15.49 2.11
C HIS A 144 -7.70 -15.55 2.47
N PHE A 145 -6.80 -15.31 1.51
CA PHE A 145 -5.36 -15.39 1.73
C PHE A 145 -4.63 -14.17 1.20
N LEU A 146 -3.69 -13.66 1.99
CA LEU A 146 -2.80 -12.57 1.62
C LEU A 146 -1.37 -13.09 1.50
N TYR A 147 -0.69 -12.75 0.41
CA TYR A 147 0.67 -13.16 0.11
C TYR A 147 1.59 -11.94 0.10
N VAL A 148 2.74 -12.03 0.79
CA VAL A 148 3.71 -10.95 0.88
C VAL A 148 5.11 -11.48 0.69
N SER A 149 5.87 -10.91 -0.26
CA SER A 149 7.26 -11.28 -0.48
C SER A 149 8.20 -10.46 0.42
N ASN A 150 9.24 -11.11 0.92
CA ASN A 150 10.30 -10.54 1.74
C ASN A 150 11.63 -10.61 1.00
N ARG A 151 12.34 -9.48 0.88
CA ARG A 151 13.67 -9.36 0.28
C ARG A 151 14.69 -9.16 1.40
N GLY A 152 15.56 -10.13 1.58
CA GLY A 152 16.50 -10.24 2.69
C GLY A 152 16.24 -11.49 3.51
N TYR A 153 15.05 -11.66 4.08
CA TYR A 153 14.60 -12.92 4.66
C TYR A 153 14.25 -13.97 3.60
N ASN A 154 14.08 -13.55 2.35
CA ASN A 154 13.89 -14.36 1.14
C ASN A 154 12.78 -15.39 1.27
N THR A 155 11.60 -14.92 1.67
CA THR A 155 10.40 -15.75 1.89
C THR A 155 9.17 -15.13 1.26
N LEU A 156 8.17 -15.98 1.02
CA LEU A 156 6.78 -15.60 0.84
C LEU A 156 6.04 -15.87 2.15
N ALA A 157 5.54 -14.83 2.79
CA ALA A 157 4.65 -14.94 3.95
C ALA A 157 3.20 -15.04 3.48
N VAL A 158 2.46 -16.01 4.04
CA VAL A 158 1.04 -16.25 3.74
C VAL A 158 0.22 -16.02 5.00
N PHE A 159 -0.79 -15.16 4.87
CA PHE A 159 -1.72 -14.84 5.95
C PHE A 159 -3.12 -15.31 5.61
N ALA A 160 -3.82 -15.89 6.58
CA ALA A 160 -5.27 -16.03 6.51
C ALA A 160 -5.91 -14.67 6.84
N VAL A 161 -6.94 -14.31 6.07
CA VAL A 161 -7.73 -13.08 6.23
C VAL A 161 -9.06 -13.43 6.85
N THR A 162 -9.39 -12.82 7.97
CA THR A 162 -10.70 -13.00 8.63
C THR A 162 -11.76 -12.08 8.02
N ALA A 163 -13.04 -12.39 8.25
CA ALA A 163 -14.15 -11.60 7.72
C ALA A 163 -14.20 -10.14 8.23
N ASP A 164 -13.54 -9.86 9.34
CA ASP A 164 -13.39 -8.50 9.92
C ASP A 164 -12.07 -7.82 9.55
N GLY A 165 -11.33 -8.38 8.57
CA GLY A 165 -10.12 -7.77 7.99
C GLY A 165 -8.83 -8.00 8.78
N HIS A 166 -8.84 -8.88 9.80
CA HIS A 166 -7.60 -9.20 10.54
C HIS A 166 -6.78 -10.27 9.82
N LEU A 167 -5.48 -10.29 10.12
CA LEU A 167 -4.49 -11.17 9.51
C LEU A 167 -3.88 -12.12 10.54
N THR A 168 -3.74 -13.39 10.16
CA THR A 168 -3.01 -14.40 10.92
C THR A 168 -1.98 -15.06 10.01
N LEU A 169 -0.69 -15.00 10.37
CA LEU A 169 0.38 -15.69 9.63
C LEU A 169 0.16 -17.21 9.75
N ILE A 170 0.02 -17.89 8.61
CA ILE A 170 -0.23 -19.34 8.55
C ILE A 170 0.93 -20.11 7.90
N GLN A 171 1.77 -19.44 7.09
CA GLN A 171 2.87 -20.10 6.42
C GLN A 171 3.97 -19.08 6.05
N GLN A 172 5.23 -19.54 6.08
CA GLN A 172 6.35 -18.88 5.42
C GLN A 172 7.10 -19.91 4.57
N ILE A 173 7.34 -19.56 3.30
CA ILE A 173 7.98 -20.44 2.32
C ILE A 173 9.22 -19.72 1.80
N SER A 174 10.36 -20.40 1.78
CA SER A 174 11.58 -19.89 1.13
C SER A 174 11.33 -19.69 -0.37
N THR A 175 11.87 -18.61 -0.93
CA THR A 175 11.84 -18.34 -2.37
C THR A 175 12.96 -19.04 -3.13
N GLU A 176 13.82 -19.81 -2.45
CA GLU A 176 14.99 -20.55 -3.01
C GLU A 176 15.94 -19.64 -3.84
N GLY A 177 15.92 -18.34 -3.57
CA GLY A 177 16.76 -17.33 -4.19
C GLY A 177 17.61 -16.60 -3.15
N ASP A 178 18.75 -16.07 -3.59
CA ASP A 178 19.61 -15.17 -2.82
C ASP A 178 19.09 -13.74 -2.84
#